data_6301b9e2984a215192aa43169e423c93
#
_entry.id   6301b9e2984a215192aa43169e423c93
#
_cell.length_a   1.000
_cell.length_b   1.000
_cell.length_c   1.000
_cell.angle_alpha   90.00
_cell.angle_beta   90.00
_cell.angle_gamma   90.00
#
_symmetry.space_group_name_H-M   'P 1'
#
loop_
_entity.id
_entity.type
_entity.pdbx_description
1 polymer ?
#
loop_
_entity_poly.entity_id
_entity_poly.type
_entity_poly.pdbx_seq_one_letter_code
_entity_poly.pdbx_strand_id
1 'polypeptide(L)'
;LVFLKLITFHNDYQNVPDLKGIPLVNLSQVIQEENLRYEIIDSSKYTPNLPALSVIEHLPGPGEQVKKNRKIYITLNPSGYRRISVPDVVQITRRNAEVKLMSVGFKIGEITFKNDIGKDMVLEMRYKGEPLTPGTLLQKTAEIDLVLGNGRR
;
A
#
# COMPACT_ATOMS: atom_id res chain seq x y z
N LEU A 1 27.24 -0.97 52.36
CA LEU A 1 26.20 -0.19 51.61
C LEU A 1 26.71 0.39 50.28
N VAL A 2 28.02 0.38 50.04
CA VAL A 2 28.63 0.91 48.78
C VAL A 2 28.72 -0.14 47.68
N PHE A 3 28.62 -1.43 48.03
CA PHE A 3 28.80 -2.54 47.08
C PHE A 3 27.57 -2.83 46.18
N LEU A 4 26.38 -2.34 46.56
CA LEU A 4 25.15 -2.55 45.81
C LEU A 4 24.95 -1.55 44.66
N LYS A 5 25.76 -0.51 44.56
CA LYS A 5 25.66 0.53 43.52
C LYS A 5 26.39 0.16 42.21
N LEU A 6 27.19 -0.91 42.23
CA LEU A 6 28.03 -1.34 41.09
C LEU A 6 27.36 -2.36 40.15
N ILE A 7 26.18 -2.89 40.48
CA ILE A 7 25.53 -3.94 39.71
C ILE A 7 24.25 -3.45 39.01
N THR A 8 23.74 -2.29 39.32
CA THR A 8 22.60 -1.72 38.63
C THR A 8 23.08 -0.70 37.62
N PHE A 9 23.18 -1.12 36.34
CA PHE A 9 23.31 -0.24 35.20
C PHE A 9 22.04 0.63 35.08
N HIS A 10 21.91 1.62 35.94
CA HIS A 10 20.68 2.41 36.05
C HIS A 10 20.59 3.57 35.06
N ASN A 11 21.54 3.70 34.11
CA ASN A 11 21.58 4.89 33.26
C ASN A 11 22.02 4.64 31.78
N ASP A 12 21.81 3.45 31.27
CA ASP A 12 22.11 3.13 29.85
C ASP A 12 20.89 3.41 28.96
N TYR A 13 20.48 4.67 28.93
CA TYR A 13 19.48 5.13 27.97
C TYR A 13 20.16 5.71 26.74
N GLN A 14 19.54 5.47 25.58
CA GLN A 14 19.96 6.03 24.30
C GLN A 14 18.76 6.60 23.57
N ASN A 15 19.00 7.54 22.69
CA ASN A 15 17.96 8.11 21.85
C ASN A 15 17.68 7.20 20.66
N VAL A 16 16.42 7.04 20.29
CA VAL A 16 16.02 6.33 19.08
C VAL A 16 16.37 7.21 17.88
N PRO A 17 17.13 6.69 16.89
CA PRO A 17 17.42 7.44 15.67
C PRO A 17 16.15 7.60 14.81
N ASP A 18 16.14 8.58 13.93
CA ASP A 18 15.09 8.71 12.93
C ASP A 18 15.29 7.67 11.83
N LEU A 19 14.39 6.69 11.77
CA LEU A 19 14.44 5.58 10.82
C LEU A 19 13.54 5.81 9.61
N LYS A 20 12.76 6.87 9.58
CA LYS A 20 11.81 7.14 8.50
C LYS A 20 12.50 7.27 7.14
N GLY A 21 11.97 6.59 6.15
CA GLY A 21 12.50 6.60 4.78
C GLY A 21 13.68 5.65 4.54
N ILE A 22 14.21 4.98 5.58
CA ILE A 22 15.31 4.01 5.41
C ILE A 22 14.77 2.75 4.73
N PRO A 23 15.42 2.29 3.64
CA PRO A 23 15.06 1.03 3.00
C PRO A 23 15.30 -0.18 3.92
N LEU A 24 14.45 -1.18 3.81
CA LEU A 24 14.56 -2.41 4.61
C LEU A 24 15.94 -3.07 4.54
N VAL A 25 16.58 -3.01 3.37
CA VAL A 25 17.92 -3.60 3.16
C VAL A 25 19.01 -2.96 4.02
N ASN A 26 18.85 -1.67 4.36
CA ASN A 26 19.80 -0.92 5.19
C ASN A 26 19.38 -0.87 6.66
N LEU A 27 18.15 -1.22 6.96
CA LEU A 27 17.58 -1.08 8.30
C LEU A 27 18.31 -1.95 9.34
N SER A 28 18.63 -3.18 8.98
CA SER A 28 19.32 -4.12 9.87
C SER A 28 20.66 -3.58 10.34
N GLN A 29 21.42 -2.96 9.46
CA GLN A 29 22.72 -2.37 9.78
C GLN A 29 22.57 -1.19 10.74
N VAL A 30 21.68 -0.26 10.43
CA VAL A 30 21.44 0.94 11.27
C VAL A 30 20.99 0.55 12.67
N ILE A 31 20.07 -0.40 12.79
CA ILE A 31 19.55 -0.87 14.08
C ILE A 31 20.62 -1.59 14.90
N GLN A 32 21.49 -2.38 14.26
CA GLN A 32 22.59 -3.08 14.95
C GLN A 32 23.65 -2.10 15.45
N GLU A 33 24.00 -1.09 14.67
CA GLU A 33 24.95 -0.04 15.07
C GLU A 33 24.50 0.69 16.35
N GLU A 34 23.20 0.85 16.50
CA GLU A 34 22.56 1.51 17.67
C GLU A 34 22.25 0.54 18.84
N ASN A 35 22.69 -0.72 18.77
CA ASN A 35 22.38 -1.75 19.76
C ASN A 35 20.87 -1.87 20.08
N LEU A 36 20.06 -1.81 19.06
CA LEU A 36 18.61 -1.95 19.14
C LEU A 36 18.17 -3.24 18.45
N ARG A 37 16.93 -3.61 18.64
CA ARG A 37 16.25 -4.70 17.91
C ARG A 37 15.04 -4.12 17.19
N TYR A 38 14.54 -4.80 16.20
CA TYR A 38 13.32 -4.37 15.51
C TYR A 38 12.38 -5.54 15.22
N GLU A 39 11.13 -5.20 15.04
CA GLU A 39 10.08 -6.09 14.56
C GLU A 39 9.23 -5.34 13.56
N ILE A 40 8.99 -5.95 12.41
CA ILE A 40 8.15 -5.37 11.37
C ILE A 40 6.71 -5.69 11.71
N ILE A 41 5.91 -4.65 11.89
CA ILE A 41 4.46 -4.75 12.01
C ILE A 41 3.80 -4.50 10.65
N ASP A 42 2.58 -5.01 10.48
CA ASP A 42 1.87 -4.94 9.20
C ASP A 42 1.73 -3.51 8.68
N SER A 43 2.00 -3.34 7.38
CA SER A 43 1.82 -2.09 6.66
C SER A 43 0.72 -2.25 5.64
N SER A 44 -0.50 -1.88 6.02
CA SER A 44 -1.68 -1.97 5.15
C SER A 44 -1.83 -0.77 4.21
N LYS A 45 -1.14 0.34 4.50
CA LYS A 45 -1.31 1.60 3.78
C LYS A 45 -0.06 1.96 2.98
N TYR A 46 -0.18 1.90 1.66
CA TYR A 46 0.86 2.39 0.76
C TYR A 46 0.94 3.91 0.77
N THR A 47 2.15 4.45 0.91
CA THR A 47 2.44 5.89 0.88
C THR A 47 3.32 6.19 -0.33
N PRO A 48 2.78 6.83 -1.39
CA PRO A 48 3.53 7.06 -2.64
C PRO A 48 4.71 8.02 -2.49
N ASN A 49 4.71 8.87 -1.46
CA ASN A 49 5.79 9.83 -1.20
C ASN A 49 7.07 9.21 -0.63
N LEU A 50 7.02 7.96 -0.21
CA LEU A 50 8.15 7.21 0.32
C LEU A 50 8.48 6.03 -0.59
N PRO A 51 9.77 5.64 -0.69
CA PRO A 51 10.15 4.46 -1.46
C PRO A 51 9.40 3.21 -1.01
N ALA A 52 9.16 2.29 -1.92
CA ALA A 52 8.64 0.97 -1.58
C ALA A 52 9.60 0.25 -0.63
N LEU A 53 9.08 -0.54 0.30
CA LEU A 53 9.84 -1.28 1.30
C LEU A 53 10.78 -0.39 2.16
N SER A 54 10.38 0.85 2.40
CA SER A 54 11.05 1.75 3.35
C SER A 54 10.21 1.94 4.61
N VAL A 55 10.83 2.45 5.66
CA VAL A 55 10.14 2.74 6.93
C VAL A 55 9.20 3.93 6.77
N ILE A 56 7.91 3.74 7.08
CA ILE A 56 6.93 4.83 7.16
C ILE A 56 6.96 5.46 8.54
N GLU A 57 6.92 4.61 9.55
CA GLU A 57 6.77 4.99 10.96
C GLU A 57 7.44 3.94 11.84
N HIS A 58 7.88 4.37 13.01
CA HIS A 58 8.40 3.46 14.03
C HIS A 58 8.01 3.92 15.44
N LEU A 59 7.91 2.96 16.35
CA LEU A 59 7.65 3.16 17.77
C LEU A 59 8.66 2.36 18.60
N PRO A 60 9.34 2.96 19.61
CA PRO A 60 9.32 4.37 20.02
C PRO A 60 9.74 5.35 18.91
N GLY A 61 9.24 6.59 18.97
CA GLY A 61 9.52 7.62 17.96
C GLY A 61 10.95 8.14 17.99
N PRO A 62 11.37 8.89 16.96
CA PRO A 62 12.72 9.47 16.89
C PRO A 62 12.95 10.42 18.08
N GLY A 63 14.14 10.32 18.68
CA GLY A 63 14.53 11.13 19.84
C GLY A 63 14.01 10.63 21.20
N GLU A 64 13.14 9.63 21.25
CA GLU A 64 12.73 9.02 22.51
C GLU A 64 13.88 8.25 23.15
N GLN A 65 13.94 8.32 24.48
CA GLN A 65 14.95 7.61 25.26
C GLN A 65 14.53 6.18 25.54
N VAL A 66 15.37 5.23 25.17
CA VAL A 66 15.15 3.80 25.37
C VAL A 66 16.39 3.13 25.95
N LYS A 67 16.19 2.00 26.59
CA LYS A 67 17.31 1.16 27.06
C LYS A 67 17.95 0.43 25.89
N LYS A 68 19.22 0.05 26.02
CA LYS A 68 19.90 -0.85 25.09
C LYS A 68 19.07 -2.12 24.85
N ASN A 69 19.17 -2.69 23.67
CA ASN A 69 18.37 -3.86 23.24
C ASN A 69 16.84 -3.64 23.20
N ARG A 70 16.38 -2.39 23.25
CA ARG A 70 14.93 -2.12 23.09
C ARG A 70 14.48 -2.56 21.70
N LYS A 71 13.32 -3.19 21.65
CA LYS A 71 12.66 -3.53 20.40
C LYS A 71 11.92 -2.30 19.84
N ILE A 72 12.21 -1.97 18.60
CA ILE A 72 11.53 -0.92 17.83
C ILE A 72 10.52 -1.58 16.92
N TYR A 73 9.28 -1.15 16.97
CA TYR A 73 8.22 -1.62 16.07
C TYR A 73 8.22 -0.75 14.82
N ILE A 74 8.34 -1.36 13.66
CA ILE A 74 8.53 -0.68 12.39
C ILE A 74 7.38 -0.98 11.46
N THR A 75 6.78 0.07 10.92
CA THR A 75 5.79 -0.02 9.84
C THR A 75 6.49 0.26 8.52
N LEU A 76 6.45 -0.71 7.61
CA LEU A 76 7.03 -0.57 6.27
C LEU A 76 6.02 -0.10 5.25
N ASN A 77 6.51 0.64 4.26
CA ASN A 77 5.75 0.94 3.06
C ASN A 77 5.64 -0.32 2.20
N PRO A 78 4.45 -0.79 1.82
CA PRO A 78 4.33 -1.94 0.94
C PRO A 78 4.95 -1.67 -0.44
N SER A 79 5.15 -2.72 -1.23
CA SER A 79 5.75 -2.63 -2.56
C SER A 79 4.89 -1.88 -3.59
N GLY A 80 3.67 -1.52 -3.23
CA GLY A 80 2.75 -0.77 -4.07
C GLY A 80 1.33 -0.79 -3.50
N TYR A 81 0.39 -0.27 -4.25
CA TYR A 81 -1.02 -0.35 -3.89
C TYR A 81 -1.50 -1.81 -3.84
N ARG A 82 -2.43 -2.08 -2.94
CA ARG A 82 -3.06 -3.39 -2.82
C ARG A 82 -3.70 -3.79 -4.17
N ARG A 83 -3.54 -5.05 -4.55
CA ARG A 83 -4.22 -5.61 -5.71
C ARG A 83 -5.65 -6.02 -5.35
N ILE A 84 -6.57 -5.74 -6.24
CA ILE A 84 -8.00 -5.99 -6.08
C ILE A 84 -8.50 -6.74 -7.31
N SER A 85 -9.42 -7.68 -7.09
CA SER A 85 -10.09 -8.40 -8.17
C SER A 85 -11.07 -7.47 -8.90
N VAL A 86 -10.98 -7.45 -10.23
CA VAL A 86 -11.88 -6.67 -11.08
C VAL A 86 -13.27 -7.30 -11.05
N PRO A 87 -14.32 -6.55 -10.65
CA PRO A 87 -15.68 -7.08 -10.67
C PRO A 87 -16.21 -7.20 -12.09
N ASP A 88 -17.15 -8.10 -12.29
CA ASP A 88 -17.87 -8.21 -13.57
C ASP A 88 -18.85 -7.03 -13.71
N VAL A 89 -18.63 -6.23 -14.74
CA VAL A 89 -19.50 -5.11 -15.12
C VAL A 89 -19.98 -5.19 -16.57
N VAL A 90 -19.73 -6.31 -17.24
CA VAL A 90 -20.22 -6.55 -18.58
C VAL A 90 -21.74 -6.75 -18.56
N GLN A 91 -22.42 -6.24 -19.55
CA GLN A 91 -23.90 -6.29 -19.72
C GLN A 91 -24.70 -5.52 -18.65
N ILE A 92 -24.09 -4.61 -17.93
CA ILE A 92 -24.81 -3.63 -17.09
C ILE A 92 -24.66 -2.23 -17.68
N THR A 93 -25.49 -1.30 -17.20
CA THR A 93 -25.43 0.08 -17.66
C THR A 93 -24.14 0.76 -17.26
N ARG A 94 -23.69 1.73 -18.05
CA ARG A 94 -22.52 2.56 -17.75
C ARG A 94 -22.54 3.07 -16.32
N ARG A 95 -23.65 3.68 -15.89
CA ARG A 95 -23.77 4.25 -14.54
C ARG A 95 -23.51 3.21 -13.44
N ASN A 96 -24.10 2.04 -13.57
CA ASN A 96 -23.92 0.96 -12.59
C ASN A 96 -22.49 0.40 -12.62
N ALA A 97 -21.89 0.29 -13.80
CA ALA A 97 -20.52 -0.14 -13.96
C ALA A 97 -19.52 0.83 -13.31
N GLU A 98 -19.69 2.13 -13.54
CA GLU A 98 -18.85 3.17 -12.93
C GLU A 98 -18.93 3.13 -11.39
N VAL A 99 -20.14 3.06 -10.83
CA VAL A 99 -20.34 2.97 -9.38
C VAL A 99 -19.68 1.70 -8.82
N LYS A 100 -19.86 0.57 -9.48
CA LYS A 100 -19.32 -0.72 -9.03
C LYS A 100 -17.79 -0.75 -9.07
N LEU A 101 -17.17 -0.24 -10.13
CA LEU A 101 -15.70 -0.15 -10.25
C LEU A 101 -15.10 0.84 -9.25
N MET A 102 -15.69 2.02 -9.10
CA MET A 102 -15.21 3.03 -8.15
C MET A 102 -15.36 2.57 -6.69
N SER A 103 -16.42 1.82 -6.36
CA SER A 103 -16.66 1.33 -5.00
C SER A 103 -15.56 0.39 -4.50
N VAL A 104 -14.93 -0.36 -5.39
CA VAL A 104 -13.80 -1.25 -5.05
C VAL A 104 -12.43 -0.57 -5.18
N GLY A 105 -12.39 0.66 -5.71
CA GLY A 105 -11.20 1.48 -5.74
C GLY A 105 -10.52 1.63 -7.10
N PHE A 106 -11.17 1.21 -8.19
CA PHE A 106 -10.70 1.47 -9.54
C PHE A 106 -11.12 2.85 -10.04
N LYS A 107 -10.42 3.35 -11.04
CA LYS A 107 -10.78 4.56 -11.77
C LYS A 107 -11.36 4.19 -13.13
N ILE A 108 -12.21 5.05 -13.65
CA ILE A 108 -12.73 4.90 -15.02
C ILE A 108 -11.74 5.58 -15.97
N GLY A 109 -11.26 4.81 -16.93
CA GLY A 109 -10.38 5.29 -18.00
C GLY A 109 -11.15 5.82 -19.19
N GLU A 110 -10.70 5.47 -20.38
CA GLU A 110 -11.33 5.88 -21.64
C GLU A 110 -12.65 5.16 -21.86
N ILE A 111 -13.63 5.89 -22.37
CA ILE A 111 -14.93 5.36 -22.78
C ILE A 111 -15.02 5.41 -24.28
N THR A 112 -15.18 4.25 -24.90
CA THR A 112 -15.37 4.09 -26.34
C THR A 112 -16.73 3.48 -26.66
N PHE A 113 -17.22 3.71 -27.85
CA PHE A 113 -18.53 3.21 -28.29
C PHE A 113 -18.36 2.26 -29.49
N LYS A 114 -19.16 1.22 -29.48
CA LYS A 114 -19.24 0.23 -30.55
C LYS A 114 -20.69 0.07 -30.99
N ASN A 115 -20.87 -0.32 -32.25
CA ASN A 115 -22.23 -0.59 -32.73
C ASN A 115 -22.83 -1.78 -32.00
N ASP A 116 -23.86 -1.52 -31.26
CA ASP A 116 -24.65 -2.50 -30.52
C ASP A 116 -25.99 -1.87 -30.12
N ILE A 117 -27.04 -2.66 -30.09
CA ILE A 117 -28.39 -2.22 -29.72
C ILE A 117 -28.51 -1.80 -28.27
N GLY A 118 -27.66 -2.31 -27.41
CA GLY A 118 -27.61 -1.98 -25.99
C GLY A 118 -27.01 -0.61 -25.75
N LYS A 119 -27.81 0.46 -25.86
CA LYS A 119 -27.36 1.83 -25.60
C LYS A 119 -26.81 1.98 -24.18
N ASP A 120 -25.60 2.53 -24.07
CA ASP A 120 -24.90 2.76 -22.80
C ASP A 120 -24.71 1.49 -21.95
N MET A 121 -24.78 0.33 -22.57
CA MET A 121 -24.43 -0.94 -21.95
C MET A 121 -22.95 -1.25 -22.11
N VAL A 122 -22.32 -1.76 -21.05
CA VAL A 122 -20.93 -2.19 -21.09
C VAL A 122 -20.85 -3.49 -21.89
N LEU A 123 -20.12 -3.47 -22.99
CA LEU A 123 -19.88 -4.62 -23.83
C LEU A 123 -18.59 -5.31 -23.48
N GLU A 124 -17.58 -4.53 -23.10
CA GLU A 124 -16.23 -5.02 -22.83
C GLU A 124 -15.50 -4.10 -21.87
N MET A 125 -14.69 -4.67 -21.01
CA MET A 125 -13.69 -3.96 -20.21
C MET A 125 -12.31 -4.09 -20.85
N ARG A 126 -11.50 -3.03 -20.75
CA ARG A 126 -10.11 -3.04 -21.21
C ARG A 126 -9.18 -2.43 -20.17
N TYR A 127 -7.95 -2.89 -20.20
CA TYR A 127 -6.87 -2.35 -19.39
C TYR A 127 -5.61 -2.20 -20.25
N LYS A 128 -5.10 -0.99 -20.38
CA LYS A 128 -3.95 -0.66 -21.23
C LYS A 128 -4.10 -1.17 -22.69
N GLY A 129 -5.31 -1.04 -23.22
CA GLY A 129 -5.62 -1.45 -24.59
C GLY A 129 -5.93 -2.93 -24.78
N GLU A 130 -5.73 -3.77 -23.78
CA GLU A 130 -6.00 -5.21 -23.85
C GLU A 130 -7.35 -5.57 -23.21
N PRO A 131 -8.07 -6.58 -23.73
CA PRO A 131 -9.29 -7.06 -23.11
C PRO A 131 -9.05 -7.50 -21.66
N LEU A 132 -9.96 -7.11 -20.78
CA LEU A 132 -9.88 -7.39 -19.34
C LEU A 132 -11.00 -8.34 -18.93
N THR A 133 -10.62 -9.48 -18.35
CA THR A 133 -11.58 -10.45 -17.80
C THR A 133 -11.91 -10.15 -16.34
N PRO A 134 -13.18 -10.32 -15.92
CA PRO A 134 -13.54 -10.27 -14.51
C PRO A 134 -12.71 -11.25 -13.67
N GLY A 135 -12.37 -10.86 -12.45
CA GLY A 135 -11.53 -11.66 -11.55
C GLY A 135 -10.02 -11.41 -11.68
N THR A 136 -9.58 -10.68 -12.70
CA THR A 136 -8.18 -10.28 -12.84
C THR A 136 -7.76 -9.40 -11.69
N LEU A 137 -6.58 -9.63 -11.12
CA LEU A 137 -6.03 -8.82 -10.03
C LEU A 137 -5.29 -7.62 -10.62
N LEU A 138 -5.82 -6.43 -10.38
CA LEU A 138 -5.19 -5.16 -10.73
C LEU A 138 -4.90 -4.34 -9.50
N GLN A 139 -3.91 -3.47 -9.61
CA GLN A 139 -3.55 -2.52 -8.55
C GLN A 139 -4.75 -1.60 -8.25
N LYS A 140 -5.02 -1.35 -6.97
CA LYS A 140 -5.99 -0.32 -6.56
C LYS A 140 -5.62 1.00 -7.25
N THR A 141 -6.60 1.74 -7.72
CA THR A 141 -6.45 2.96 -8.53
C THR A 141 -6.14 2.75 -10.01
N ALA A 142 -6.03 1.51 -10.50
CA ALA A 142 -5.89 1.25 -11.93
C ALA A 142 -7.09 1.83 -12.71
N GLU A 143 -6.80 2.36 -13.88
CA GLU A 143 -7.81 2.88 -14.80
C GLU A 143 -8.35 1.75 -15.68
N ILE A 144 -9.66 1.57 -15.68
CA ILE A 144 -10.33 0.55 -16.49
C ILE A 144 -11.14 1.26 -17.58
N ASP A 145 -10.83 0.92 -18.81
CA ASP A 145 -11.52 1.43 -19.98
C ASP A 145 -12.79 0.62 -20.24
N LEU A 146 -13.84 1.29 -20.67
CA LEU A 146 -15.13 0.68 -20.95
C LEU A 146 -15.49 0.86 -22.43
N VAL A 147 -15.91 -0.23 -23.05
CA VAL A 147 -16.51 -0.22 -24.39
C VAL A 147 -18.02 -0.35 -24.23
N LEU A 148 -18.74 0.65 -24.72
CA LEU A 148 -20.20 0.75 -24.58
C LEU A 148 -20.91 0.56 -25.92
N GLY A 149 -22.15 0.11 -25.86
CA GLY A 149 -23.03 0.11 -27.03
C GLY A 149 -23.55 1.53 -27.35
N ASN A 150 -23.65 1.85 -28.63
CA ASN A 150 -24.15 3.15 -29.10
C ASN A 150 -25.65 3.18 -29.41
N GLY A 151 -26.36 2.09 -29.22
CA GLY A 151 -27.79 1.94 -29.52
C GLY A 151 -28.11 1.79 -31.02
N ARG A 152 -27.14 1.40 -31.85
CA ARG A 152 -27.28 1.22 -33.27
C ARG A 152 -26.90 -0.22 -33.66
N ARG A 153 -27.58 -0.72 -34.70
CA ARG A 153 -27.20 -2.00 -35.35
C ARG A 153 -26.11 -1.80 -36.38
#